data_e1f99cc3c46166712db0a10d1222ba6e
#
_entry.id   e1f99cc3c46166712db0a10d1222ba6e
#
_cell.length_a   1.000
_cell.length_b   1.000
_cell.length_c   1.000
_cell.angle_alpha   90.00
_cell.angle_beta   90.00
_cell.angle_gamma   90.00
#
_symmetry.space_group_name_H-M   'P 1'
#
loop_
_entity.id
_entity.type
_entity.pdbx_description
1 polymer ?
#
loop_
_entity_poly.entity_id
_entity_poly.type
_entity_poly.pdbx_seq_one_letter_code
_entity_poly.pdbx_strand_id
1 'polypeptide(L)'
;MNSELSVPAAPARLQQAAAPFLFLLLGTVFATWAARIPAIRDAQQLNAADLGLVLLCGGIGSVLSFPIASFQIGHFGARKATLQSGAALLSILALQAWMPTPVCLMAGMLAMGAAACSFDVAINAIGAELEKAGGRSMMSMLHAWFCVGTFGGALLGSVLAGVQLDVHWHFALVALALALPLWLAFGALPHDAPDAALGKRSFALPHGPLVMLGVIAFCGSIAEGSIGSWSGVFLVDRLHVSDGVAPLGYAAFAAAMLAVRLVGDRLKERFGARAVVATGALLAALGVYGTVAAPTVTLAVIGFALTGAGVATVFPFMFSAAGRYGAASLAGVATMGYSGSLMGPPVIGFVAHHFGMAAGMLLVGTLNLAVAAAAAKAKALD
;
A
#
# COMPACT_ATOMS: atom_id res chain seq x y z
N MET A 1 49.07 -2.25 4.01
CA MET A 1 48.57 -2.98 5.20
C MET A 1 47.32 -2.23 5.68
N ASN A 2 46.18 -2.47 4.97
CA ASN A 2 44.89 -1.90 5.33
C ASN A 2 44.18 -2.93 6.22
N SER A 3 44.15 -2.67 7.52
CA SER A 3 43.27 -3.37 8.44
C SER A 3 41.85 -2.89 8.15
N GLU A 4 41.12 -3.60 7.28
CA GLU A 4 39.66 -3.48 7.23
C GLU A 4 39.14 -3.81 8.63
N LEU A 5 38.67 -2.79 9.33
CA LEU A 5 37.87 -2.98 10.55
C LEU A 5 36.64 -3.77 10.15
N SER A 6 36.70 -5.08 10.30
CA SER A 6 35.54 -5.97 10.13
C SER A 6 34.49 -5.55 11.16
N VAL A 7 33.47 -4.81 10.71
CA VAL A 7 32.28 -4.55 11.53
C VAL A 7 31.70 -5.92 11.92
N PRO A 8 31.54 -6.21 13.22
CA PRO A 8 31.02 -7.50 13.63
C PRO A 8 29.64 -7.74 13.00
N ALA A 9 29.45 -8.94 12.44
CA ALA A 9 28.17 -9.30 11.83
C ALA A 9 27.04 -9.16 12.86
N ALA A 10 25.92 -8.55 12.48
CA ALA A 10 24.77 -8.38 13.36
C ALA A 10 24.29 -9.76 13.86
N PRO A 11 23.70 -9.85 15.05
CA PRO A 11 23.15 -11.09 15.58
C PRO A 11 22.17 -11.74 14.59
N ALA A 12 22.22 -13.06 14.41
CA ALA A 12 21.42 -13.78 13.42
C ALA A 12 19.90 -13.49 13.53
N ARG A 13 19.39 -13.31 14.75
CA ARG A 13 17.98 -12.91 14.99
C ARG A 13 17.64 -11.53 14.41
N LEU A 14 18.56 -10.59 14.52
CA LEU A 14 18.36 -9.23 14.01
C LEU A 14 18.40 -9.22 12.47
N GLN A 15 19.29 -10.02 11.86
CA GLN A 15 19.32 -10.19 10.41
C GLN A 15 18.02 -10.78 9.86
N GLN A 16 17.46 -11.79 10.56
CA GLN A 16 16.19 -12.41 10.17
C GLN A 16 14.98 -11.48 10.34
N ALA A 17 15.02 -10.55 11.29
CA ALA A 17 13.92 -9.60 11.57
C ALA A 17 13.99 -8.33 10.71
N ALA A 18 15.13 -8.01 10.12
CA ALA A 18 15.34 -6.74 9.43
C ALA A 18 14.40 -6.55 8.23
N ALA A 19 14.35 -7.49 7.30
CA ALA A 19 13.49 -7.37 6.11
C ALA A 19 11.99 -7.35 6.47
N PRO A 20 11.44 -8.25 7.30
CA PRO A 20 10.08 -8.16 7.81
C PRO A 20 9.73 -6.80 8.44
N PHE A 21 10.64 -6.26 9.25
CA PHE A 21 10.44 -4.97 9.88
C PHE A 21 10.35 -3.82 8.86
N LEU A 22 11.15 -3.83 7.79
CA LEU A 22 11.09 -2.78 6.76
C LEU A 22 9.73 -2.76 6.05
N PHE A 23 9.14 -3.91 5.76
CA PHE A 23 7.78 -4.01 5.21
C PHE A 23 6.73 -3.55 6.22
N LEU A 24 6.87 -3.93 7.49
CA LEU A 24 6.01 -3.44 8.58
C LEU A 24 6.09 -1.92 8.70
N LEU A 25 7.28 -1.33 8.65
CA LEU A 25 7.49 0.12 8.70
C LEU A 25 6.71 0.82 7.58
N LEU A 26 6.85 0.35 6.34
CA LEU A 26 6.14 0.94 5.20
C LEU A 26 4.62 0.91 5.41
N GLY A 27 4.08 -0.23 5.81
CA GLY A 27 2.66 -0.39 6.12
C GLY A 27 2.20 0.53 7.24
N THR A 28 3.00 0.67 8.31
CA THR A 28 2.69 1.56 9.44
C THR A 28 2.64 3.01 9.00
N VAL A 29 3.59 3.48 8.17
CA VAL A 29 3.59 4.86 7.65
C VAL A 29 2.36 5.13 6.81
N PHE A 30 2.01 4.22 5.88
CA PHE A 30 0.79 4.37 5.08
C PHE A 30 -0.47 4.47 5.94
N ALA A 31 -0.61 3.60 6.94
CA ALA A 31 -1.78 3.59 7.81
C ALA A 31 -1.82 4.78 8.78
N THR A 32 -0.67 5.25 9.23
CA THR A 32 -0.54 6.47 10.06
C THR A 32 -1.09 7.69 9.30
N TRP A 33 -0.70 7.86 8.04
CA TRP A 33 -1.25 8.89 7.16
C TRP A 33 -2.76 8.69 6.95
N ALA A 34 -3.17 7.49 6.53
CA ALA A 34 -4.56 7.17 6.22
C ALA A 34 -5.51 7.43 7.41
N ALA A 35 -5.07 7.11 8.63
CA ALA A 35 -5.85 7.31 9.85
C ALA A 35 -6.13 8.79 10.17
N ARG A 36 -5.33 9.70 9.64
CA ARG A 36 -5.44 11.15 9.90
C ARG A 36 -5.94 11.98 8.71
N ILE A 37 -6.27 11.34 7.59
CA ILE A 37 -6.82 12.04 6.41
C ILE A 37 -8.04 12.91 6.77
N PRO A 38 -9.06 12.44 7.55
CA PRO A 38 -10.19 13.29 7.91
C PRO A 38 -9.75 14.56 8.65
N ALA A 39 -8.91 14.42 9.68
CA ALA A 39 -8.43 15.55 10.47
C ALA A 39 -7.60 16.57 9.63
N ILE A 40 -6.76 16.07 8.71
CA ILE A 40 -5.97 16.93 7.80
C ILE A 40 -6.89 17.65 6.82
N ARG A 41 -7.89 16.92 6.25
CA ARG A 41 -8.90 17.51 5.37
C ARG A 41 -9.62 18.67 6.05
N ASP A 42 -10.08 18.45 7.27
CA ASP A 42 -10.85 19.44 8.02
C ASP A 42 -9.97 20.63 8.45
N ALA A 43 -8.72 20.39 8.89
CA ALA A 43 -7.78 21.45 9.23
C ALA A 43 -7.42 22.34 8.04
N GLN A 44 -7.31 21.76 6.84
CA GLN A 44 -7.00 22.47 5.59
C GLN A 44 -8.26 22.92 4.82
N GLN A 45 -9.47 22.61 5.34
CA GLN A 45 -10.77 22.89 4.72
C GLN A 45 -10.88 22.39 3.27
N LEU A 46 -10.32 21.19 3.01
CA LEU A 46 -10.32 20.57 1.68
C LEU A 46 -11.68 19.95 1.37
N ASN A 47 -12.21 20.24 0.19
CA ASN A 47 -13.30 19.44 -0.34
C ASN A 47 -12.80 18.08 -0.88
N ALA A 48 -13.68 17.19 -1.30
CA ALA A 48 -13.29 15.87 -1.78
C ALA A 48 -12.43 15.89 -3.04
N ALA A 49 -12.63 16.87 -3.94
CA ALA A 49 -11.81 17.02 -5.14
C ALA A 49 -10.39 17.49 -4.79
N ASP A 50 -10.27 18.50 -3.89
CA ASP A 50 -8.97 19.01 -3.43
C ASP A 50 -8.18 17.91 -2.71
N LEU A 51 -8.83 17.15 -1.84
CA LEU A 51 -8.20 15.98 -1.20
C LEU A 51 -7.78 14.94 -2.24
N GLY A 52 -8.61 14.70 -3.26
CA GLY A 52 -8.25 13.82 -4.38
C GLY A 52 -7.00 14.29 -5.13
N LEU A 53 -6.83 15.61 -5.32
CA LEU A 53 -5.62 16.19 -5.92
C LEU A 53 -4.39 16.04 -5.01
N VAL A 54 -4.53 16.24 -3.70
CA VAL A 54 -3.47 16.00 -2.72
C VAL A 54 -2.99 14.53 -2.83
N LEU A 55 -3.91 13.58 -2.86
CA LEU A 55 -3.59 12.16 -2.97
C LEU A 55 -2.98 11.81 -4.35
N LEU A 56 -3.43 12.47 -5.43
CA LEU A 56 -2.85 12.34 -6.77
C LEU A 56 -1.37 12.75 -6.78
N CYS A 57 -1.01 13.82 -6.08
CA CYS A 57 0.38 14.25 -5.96
C CYS A 57 1.26 13.14 -5.37
N GLY A 58 0.77 12.40 -4.36
CA GLY A 58 1.47 11.22 -3.82
C GLY A 58 1.71 10.14 -4.88
N GLY A 59 0.69 9.85 -5.67
CA GLY A 59 0.80 8.91 -6.78
C GLY A 59 1.79 9.38 -7.87
N ILE A 60 1.73 10.65 -8.25
CA ILE A 60 2.69 11.24 -9.21
C ILE A 60 4.13 11.13 -8.66
N GLY A 61 4.33 11.46 -7.39
CA GLY A 61 5.61 11.30 -6.71
C GLY A 61 6.14 9.87 -6.79
N SER A 62 5.25 8.89 -6.55
CA SER A 62 5.60 7.47 -6.67
C SER A 62 6.08 7.10 -8.07
N VAL A 63 5.39 7.55 -9.12
CA VAL A 63 5.81 7.29 -10.52
C VAL A 63 7.13 7.97 -10.84
N LEU A 64 7.29 9.22 -10.46
CA LEU A 64 8.53 9.99 -10.70
C LEU A 64 9.73 9.42 -9.93
N SER A 65 9.50 8.63 -8.88
CA SER A 65 10.57 8.02 -8.09
C SER A 65 11.23 6.80 -8.73
N PHE A 66 10.64 6.14 -9.73
CA PHE A 66 11.25 4.94 -10.33
C PHE A 66 12.67 5.18 -10.86
N PRO A 67 12.97 6.25 -11.60
CA PRO A 67 14.35 6.58 -11.97
C PRO A 67 15.26 6.85 -10.76
N ILE A 68 14.71 7.50 -9.71
CA ILE A 68 15.43 7.82 -8.48
C ILE A 68 15.80 6.53 -7.75
N ALA A 69 14.84 5.63 -7.54
CA ALA A 69 15.05 4.33 -6.89
C ALA A 69 16.07 3.48 -7.66
N SER A 70 15.95 3.44 -9.01
CA SER A 70 16.89 2.73 -9.88
C SER A 70 18.30 3.31 -9.77
N PHE A 71 18.44 4.64 -9.76
CA PHE A 71 19.72 5.31 -9.57
C PHE A 71 20.31 5.01 -8.18
N GLN A 72 19.51 5.12 -7.12
CA GLN A 72 19.96 4.86 -5.75
C GLN A 72 20.45 3.42 -5.59
N ILE A 73 19.69 2.43 -6.07
CA ILE A 73 20.07 1.02 -6.00
C ILE A 73 21.30 0.74 -6.87
N GLY A 74 21.31 1.26 -8.10
CA GLY A 74 22.43 1.05 -9.03
C GLY A 74 23.74 1.70 -8.58
N HIS A 75 23.69 2.81 -7.84
CA HIS A 75 24.88 3.55 -7.42
C HIS A 75 25.33 3.25 -5.98
N PHE A 76 24.39 3.05 -5.06
CA PHE A 76 24.67 2.87 -3.63
C PHE A 76 24.38 1.47 -3.12
N GLY A 77 23.68 0.63 -3.87
CA GLY A 77 23.14 -0.66 -3.44
C GLY A 77 21.77 -0.52 -2.76
N ALA A 78 21.00 -1.63 -2.72
CA ALA A 78 19.65 -1.66 -2.15
C ALA A 78 19.64 -1.34 -0.64
N ARG A 79 20.66 -1.78 0.08
CA ARG A 79 20.81 -1.52 1.52
C ARG A 79 20.88 -0.03 1.84
N LYS A 80 21.74 0.75 1.16
CA LYS A 80 21.87 2.20 1.39
C LYS A 80 20.66 2.94 0.83
N ALA A 81 20.11 2.51 -0.32
CA ALA A 81 18.89 3.05 -0.88
C ALA A 81 17.72 2.93 0.11
N THR A 82 17.59 1.79 0.82
CA THR A 82 16.60 1.57 1.88
C THR A 82 16.74 2.57 3.02
N LEU A 83 17.96 2.79 3.53
CA LEU A 83 18.16 3.76 4.60
C LEU A 83 17.82 5.19 4.15
N GLN A 84 18.29 5.61 2.98
CA GLN A 84 18.08 6.96 2.46
C GLN A 84 16.59 7.25 2.23
N SER A 85 15.90 6.35 1.52
CA SER A 85 14.48 6.51 1.23
C SER A 85 13.60 6.34 2.47
N GLY A 86 13.95 5.42 3.38
CA GLY A 86 13.25 5.24 4.65
C GLY A 86 13.41 6.45 5.58
N ALA A 87 14.61 7.01 5.70
CA ALA A 87 14.85 8.23 6.48
C ALA A 87 14.10 9.43 5.88
N ALA A 88 14.11 9.58 4.55
CA ALA A 88 13.34 10.60 3.86
C ALA A 88 11.84 10.43 4.12
N LEU A 89 11.31 9.20 4.01
CA LEU A 89 9.91 8.89 4.25
C LEU A 89 9.46 9.26 5.68
N LEU A 90 10.24 8.89 6.69
CA LEU A 90 9.95 9.23 8.09
C LEU A 90 10.04 10.73 8.35
N SER A 91 11.03 11.40 7.76
CA SER A 91 11.18 12.87 7.88
C SER A 91 10.00 13.61 7.24
N ILE A 92 9.58 13.18 6.05
CA ILE A 92 8.44 13.78 5.36
C ILE A 92 7.15 13.52 6.12
N LEU A 93 6.93 12.30 6.65
CA LEU A 93 5.78 12.01 7.50
C LEU A 93 5.72 12.97 8.70
N ALA A 94 6.83 13.16 9.42
CA ALA A 94 6.90 14.06 10.57
C ALA A 94 6.57 15.51 10.22
N LEU A 95 6.94 15.95 9.01
CA LEU A 95 6.70 17.32 8.53
C LEU A 95 5.33 17.51 7.90
N GLN A 96 4.65 16.41 7.49
CA GLN A 96 3.43 16.49 6.66
C GLN A 96 2.29 17.26 7.34
N ALA A 97 2.12 17.12 8.65
CA ALA A 97 1.10 17.85 9.39
C ALA A 97 1.41 19.35 9.57
N TRP A 98 2.67 19.76 9.40
CA TRP A 98 3.11 21.16 9.51
C TRP A 98 2.96 21.93 8.20
N MET A 99 2.46 21.33 7.14
CA MET A 99 2.27 22.00 5.85
C MET A 99 1.19 23.09 5.97
N PRO A 100 1.54 24.38 5.76
CA PRO A 100 0.64 25.50 6.12
C PRO A 100 -0.49 25.71 5.12
N THR A 101 -0.39 25.19 3.91
CA THR A 101 -1.37 25.40 2.83
C THR A 101 -1.61 24.11 2.06
N PRO A 102 -2.76 24.01 1.35
CA PRO A 102 -3.02 22.86 0.47
C PRO A 102 -1.92 22.62 -0.57
N VAL A 103 -1.31 23.69 -1.11
CA VAL A 103 -0.21 23.58 -2.09
C VAL A 103 1.03 22.99 -1.44
N CYS A 104 1.38 23.41 -0.21
CA CYS A 104 2.47 22.83 0.54
C CYS A 104 2.20 21.35 0.86
N LEU A 105 0.95 21.02 1.23
CA LEU A 105 0.51 19.64 1.47
C LEU A 105 0.64 18.77 0.21
N MET A 106 0.27 19.29 -0.97
CA MET A 106 0.46 18.62 -2.26
C MET A 106 1.95 18.36 -2.55
N ALA A 107 2.82 19.34 -2.31
CA ALA A 107 4.26 19.19 -2.48
C ALA A 107 4.83 18.15 -1.49
N GLY A 108 4.39 18.18 -0.24
CA GLY A 108 4.74 17.17 0.77
C GLY A 108 4.26 15.76 0.37
N MET A 109 3.05 15.64 -0.17
CA MET A 109 2.53 14.36 -0.66
C MET A 109 3.31 13.85 -1.87
N LEU A 110 3.70 14.70 -2.80
CA LEU A 110 4.57 14.32 -3.92
C LEU A 110 5.91 13.76 -3.41
N ALA A 111 6.53 14.45 -2.46
CA ALA A 111 7.77 14.00 -1.83
C ALA A 111 7.56 12.69 -1.04
N MET A 112 6.45 12.55 -0.30
CA MET A 112 6.09 11.35 0.44
C MET A 112 5.88 10.15 -0.47
N GLY A 113 5.17 10.33 -1.58
CA GLY A 113 4.99 9.29 -2.59
C GLY A 113 6.31 8.85 -3.21
N ALA A 114 7.19 9.82 -3.54
CA ALA A 114 8.52 9.51 -4.08
C ALA A 114 9.38 8.73 -3.08
N ALA A 115 9.41 9.15 -1.81
CA ALA A 115 10.17 8.46 -0.77
C ALA A 115 9.61 7.05 -0.48
N ALA A 116 8.28 6.92 -0.38
CA ALA A 116 7.62 5.65 -0.12
C ALA A 116 7.86 4.64 -1.24
N CYS A 117 7.71 5.04 -2.50
CA CYS A 117 7.95 4.15 -3.63
C CYS A 117 9.44 3.79 -3.77
N SER A 118 10.37 4.74 -3.58
CA SER A 118 11.80 4.44 -3.56
C SER A 118 12.15 3.43 -2.46
N PHE A 119 11.54 3.58 -1.28
CA PHE A 119 11.71 2.66 -0.16
C PHE A 119 11.13 1.28 -0.49
N ASP A 120 9.91 1.23 -1.05
CA ASP A 120 9.27 -0.02 -1.46
C ASP A 120 10.11 -0.78 -2.49
N VAL A 121 10.60 -0.12 -3.53
CA VAL A 121 11.48 -0.74 -4.54
C VAL A 121 12.77 -1.29 -3.89
N ALA A 122 13.38 -0.54 -2.96
CA ALA A 122 14.61 -0.95 -2.31
C ALA A 122 14.41 -2.17 -1.39
N ILE A 123 13.34 -2.19 -0.56
CA ILE A 123 13.07 -3.33 0.33
C ILE A 123 12.62 -4.57 -0.44
N ASN A 124 11.93 -4.41 -1.57
CA ASN A 124 11.60 -5.52 -2.46
C ASN A 124 12.86 -6.11 -3.13
N ALA A 125 13.84 -5.27 -3.52
CA ALA A 125 15.13 -5.74 -4.02
C ALA A 125 15.88 -6.57 -2.96
N ILE A 126 15.92 -6.09 -1.71
CA ILE A 126 16.51 -6.85 -0.57
C ILE A 126 15.76 -8.17 -0.37
N GLY A 127 14.42 -8.14 -0.39
CA GLY A 127 13.61 -9.35 -0.25
C GLY A 127 13.94 -10.40 -1.33
N ALA A 128 14.09 -9.97 -2.57
CA ALA A 128 14.45 -10.84 -3.70
C ALA A 128 15.87 -11.44 -3.56
N GLU A 129 16.83 -10.66 -3.06
CA GLU A 129 18.19 -11.15 -2.79
C GLU A 129 18.21 -12.18 -1.65
N LEU A 130 17.48 -11.92 -0.56
CA LEU A 130 17.35 -12.85 0.56
C LEU A 130 16.66 -14.15 0.14
N GLU A 131 15.63 -14.08 -0.71
CA GLU A 131 14.94 -15.24 -1.27
C GLU A 131 15.91 -16.09 -2.12
N LYS A 132 16.70 -15.43 -2.98
CA LYS A 132 17.72 -16.07 -3.83
C LYS A 132 18.82 -16.73 -3.00
N ALA A 133 19.31 -16.05 -1.96
CA ALA A 133 20.35 -16.56 -1.07
C ALA A 133 19.86 -17.71 -0.17
N GLY A 134 18.62 -17.63 0.29
CA GLY A 134 18.01 -18.60 1.20
C GLY A 134 17.37 -19.81 0.52
N GLY A 135 17.21 -19.81 -0.81
CA GLY A 135 16.55 -20.88 -1.57
C GLY A 135 15.09 -21.15 -1.19
N ARG A 136 14.44 -20.21 -0.50
CA ARG A 136 13.06 -20.30 -0.01
C ARG A 136 12.29 -19.05 -0.35
N SER A 137 11.06 -19.21 -0.86
CA SER A 137 10.18 -18.09 -1.10
C SER A 137 9.83 -17.35 0.20
N MET A 138 10.06 -16.05 0.26
CA MET A 138 9.85 -15.19 1.42
C MET A 138 8.96 -13.98 1.10
N MET A 139 8.81 -13.64 -0.17
CA MET A 139 8.16 -12.38 -0.58
C MET A 139 6.71 -12.28 -0.07
N SER A 140 5.94 -13.36 -0.13
CA SER A 140 4.57 -13.39 0.39
C SER A 140 4.52 -13.09 1.90
N MET A 141 5.45 -13.63 2.67
CA MET A 141 5.57 -13.36 4.11
C MET A 141 5.98 -11.90 4.38
N LEU A 142 6.90 -11.35 3.59
CA LEU A 142 7.31 -9.95 3.71
C LEU A 142 6.12 -9.00 3.48
N HIS A 143 5.32 -9.25 2.44
CA HIS A 143 4.09 -8.49 2.20
C HIS A 143 3.02 -8.71 3.28
N ALA A 144 2.99 -9.87 3.95
CA ALA A 144 2.13 -10.06 5.13
C ALA A 144 2.55 -9.13 6.28
N TRP A 145 3.85 -8.90 6.49
CA TRP A 145 4.34 -7.92 7.46
C TRP A 145 3.95 -6.48 7.12
N PHE A 146 3.89 -6.13 5.84
CA PHE A 146 3.30 -4.86 5.41
C PHE A 146 1.84 -4.75 5.89
N CYS A 147 1.02 -5.80 5.72
CA CYS A 147 -0.37 -5.80 6.21
C CYS A 147 -0.45 -5.71 7.74
N VAL A 148 0.47 -6.36 8.48
CA VAL A 148 0.57 -6.21 9.94
C VAL A 148 0.86 -4.74 10.30
N GLY A 149 1.79 -4.10 9.60
CA GLY A 149 2.10 -2.69 9.78
C GLY A 149 0.89 -1.78 9.49
N THR A 150 0.19 -2.06 8.40
CA THR A 150 -1.02 -1.32 8.00
C THR A 150 -2.13 -1.45 9.06
N PHE A 151 -2.40 -2.66 9.51
CA PHE A 151 -3.39 -2.90 10.57
C PHE A 151 -3.00 -2.24 11.89
N GLY A 152 -1.75 -2.46 12.33
CA GLY A 152 -1.23 -1.88 13.57
C GLY A 152 -1.18 -0.35 13.55
N GLY A 153 -0.76 0.23 12.43
CA GLY A 153 -0.73 1.68 12.23
C GLY A 153 -2.13 2.31 12.23
N ALA A 154 -3.12 1.65 11.64
CA ALA A 154 -4.50 2.12 11.65
C ALA A 154 -5.12 2.05 13.07
N LEU A 155 -4.85 0.97 13.82
CA LEU A 155 -5.28 0.86 15.22
C LEU A 155 -4.61 1.89 16.11
N LEU A 156 -3.29 2.07 15.97
CA LEU A 156 -2.55 3.11 16.69
C LEU A 156 -3.13 4.49 16.38
N GLY A 157 -3.41 4.75 15.10
CA GLY A 157 -4.05 5.99 14.66
C GLY A 157 -5.42 6.21 15.30
N SER A 158 -6.24 5.14 15.41
CA SER A 158 -7.53 5.17 16.09
C SER A 158 -7.37 5.53 17.58
N VAL A 159 -6.47 4.86 18.28
CA VAL A 159 -6.22 5.11 19.72
C VAL A 159 -5.73 6.54 19.95
N LEU A 160 -4.71 6.98 19.19
CA LEU A 160 -4.14 8.32 19.36
C LEU A 160 -5.11 9.44 18.97
N ALA A 161 -5.97 9.21 17.98
CA ALA A 161 -7.06 10.12 17.66
C ALA A 161 -8.14 10.12 18.74
N GLY A 162 -8.45 8.95 19.31
CA GLY A 162 -9.44 8.80 20.39
C GLY A 162 -9.06 9.54 21.67
N VAL A 163 -7.76 9.61 21.99
CA VAL A 163 -7.24 10.43 23.11
C VAL A 163 -6.98 11.89 22.68
N GLN A 164 -7.45 12.31 21.52
CA GLN A 164 -7.33 13.69 21.01
C GLN A 164 -5.87 14.15 20.82
N LEU A 165 -4.93 13.22 20.58
CA LEU A 165 -3.56 13.61 20.28
C LEU A 165 -3.53 14.35 18.94
N ASP A 166 -2.92 15.51 18.92
CA ASP A 166 -2.76 16.33 17.72
C ASP A 166 -2.02 15.57 16.61
N VAL A 167 -2.37 15.83 15.35
CA VAL A 167 -1.80 15.16 14.16
C VAL A 167 -0.28 15.36 14.08
N HIS A 168 0.21 16.55 14.43
CA HIS A 168 1.64 16.87 14.41
C HIS A 168 2.43 15.94 15.31
N TRP A 169 1.96 15.77 16.57
CA TRP A 169 2.61 14.87 17.53
C TRP A 169 2.45 13.41 17.15
N HIS A 170 1.29 13.00 16.61
CA HIS A 170 1.11 11.63 16.13
C HIS A 170 2.16 11.27 15.09
N PHE A 171 2.31 12.09 14.02
CA PHE A 171 3.25 11.82 12.94
C PHE A 171 4.71 11.87 13.42
N ALA A 172 5.04 12.85 14.25
CA ALA A 172 6.38 12.97 14.82
C ALA A 172 6.75 11.78 15.72
N LEU A 173 5.84 11.33 16.58
CA LEU A 173 6.07 10.18 17.48
C LEU A 173 6.25 8.88 16.68
N VAL A 174 5.43 8.63 15.67
CA VAL A 174 5.57 7.44 14.81
C VAL A 174 6.89 7.48 14.04
N ALA A 175 7.23 8.63 13.45
CA ALA A 175 8.49 8.78 12.72
C ALA A 175 9.71 8.55 13.64
N LEU A 176 9.70 9.12 14.84
CA LEU A 176 10.76 8.96 15.85
C LEU A 176 10.85 7.50 16.34
N ALA A 177 9.70 6.87 16.63
CA ALA A 177 9.65 5.49 17.10
C ALA A 177 10.19 4.50 16.05
N LEU A 178 10.02 4.79 14.76
CA LEU A 178 10.50 3.95 13.67
C LEU A 178 11.94 4.26 13.24
N ALA A 179 12.49 5.43 13.59
CA ALA A 179 13.83 5.86 13.13
C ALA A 179 14.95 4.97 13.68
N LEU A 180 14.95 4.69 14.99
CA LEU A 180 15.96 3.81 15.59
C LEU A 180 15.87 2.37 15.06
N PRO A 181 14.69 1.72 15.02
CA PRO A 181 14.55 0.41 14.38
C PRO A 181 14.97 0.38 12.90
N LEU A 182 14.72 1.45 12.12
CA LEU A 182 15.21 1.56 10.74
C LEU A 182 16.74 1.52 10.68
N TRP A 183 17.40 2.28 11.57
CA TRP A 183 18.86 2.28 11.69
C TRP A 183 19.41 0.90 12.08
N LEU A 184 18.79 0.24 13.04
CA LEU A 184 19.19 -1.10 13.48
C LEU A 184 18.98 -2.14 12.36
N ALA A 185 17.86 -2.05 11.62
CA ALA A 185 17.60 -2.91 10.47
C ALA A 185 18.66 -2.71 9.38
N PHE A 186 19.00 -1.45 9.07
CA PHE A 186 20.09 -1.14 8.13
C PHE A 186 21.41 -1.80 8.54
N GLY A 187 21.77 -1.73 9.83
CA GLY A 187 22.98 -2.39 10.36
C GLY A 187 22.96 -3.91 10.22
N ALA A 188 21.77 -4.52 10.22
CA ALA A 188 21.59 -5.97 10.14
C ALA A 188 21.49 -6.51 8.71
N LEU A 189 21.15 -5.67 7.72
CA LEU A 189 21.05 -6.10 6.33
C LEU A 189 22.41 -6.53 5.77
N PRO A 190 22.42 -7.55 4.88
CA PRO A 190 23.64 -7.95 4.20
C PRO A 190 24.23 -6.80 3.39
N HIS A 191 25.55 -6.78 3.27
CA HIS A 191 26.22 -5.83 2.40
C HIS A 191 26.00 -6.25 0.94
N ASP A 192 25.48 -5.34 0.16
CA ASP A 192 25.23 -5.51 -1.26
C ASP A 192 26.17 -4.64 -2.10
N ALA A 193 26.52 -5.10 -3.28
CA ALA A 193 27.25 -4.31 -4.26
C ALA A 193 26.26 -3.55 -5.15
N PRO A 194 26.64 -2.37 -5.66
CA PRO A 194 25.85 -1.67 -6.66
C PRO A 194 25.59 -2.55 -7.89
N ASP A 195 24.36 -2.66 -8.35
CA ASP A 195 23.97 -3.43 -9.52
C ASP A 195 23.36 -2.51 -10.60
N ALA A 196 24.19 -2.07 -11.53
CA ALA A 196 23.80 -1.22 -12.66
C ALA A 196 22.80 -1.92 -13.63
N ALA A 197 22.63 -3.24 -13.56
CA ALA A 197 21.68 -3.97 -14.41
C ALA A 197 20.22 -3.82 -13.99
N LEU A 198 19.95 -3.49 -12.72
CA LEU A 198 18.60 -3.28 -12.21
C LEU A 198 17.91 -2.02 -12.77
N GLY A 199 18.67 -1.06 -13.30
CA GLY A 199 18.16 0.20 -13.86
C GLY A 199 17.50 0.10 -15.24
N LYS A 200 17.49 -1.06 -15.90
CA LYS A 200 16.95 -1.23 -17.27
C LYS A 200 15.57 -1.90 -17.33
N ARG A 201 14.68 -1.60 -16.39
CA ARG A 201 13.29 -2.05 -16.51
C ARG A 201 12.56 -1.19 -17.54
N SER A 202 12.29 -1.74 -18.72
CA SER A 202 11.47 -1.09 -19.73
C SER A 202 10.00 -1.09 -19.30
N PHE A 203 9.33 0.05 -19.43
CA PHE A 203 7.88 0.15 -19.38
C PHE A 203 7.30 -0.77 -20.46
N ALA A 204 6.59 -1.81 -20.07
CA ALA A 204 5.92 -2.71 -20.99
C ALA A 204 4.42 -2.71 -20.70
N LEU A 205 3.60 -2.55 -21.73
CA LEU A 205 2.16 -2.76 -21.62
C LEU A 205 1.84 -4.24 -21.89
N PRO A 206 0.90 -4.83 -21.17
CA PRO A 206 0.50 -6.23 -21.42
C PRO A 206 -0.20 -6.37 -22.78
N HIS A 207 -0.01 -7.50 -23.44
CA HIS A 207 -0.59 -7.82 -24.75
C HIS A 207 -1.41 -9.10 -24.69
N GLY A 208 -2.38 -9.26 -25.59
CA GLY A 208 -3.20 -10.46 -25.70
C GLY A 208 -3.95 -10.81 -24.41
N PRO A 209 -3.90 -12.06 -23.93
CA PRO A 209 -4.61 -12.50 -22.72
C PRO A 209 -4.18 -11.77 -21.44
N LEU A 210 -2.97 -11.20 -21.44
CA LEU A 210 -2.41 -10.47 -20.27
C LEU A 210 -3.08 -9.11 -20.05
N VAL A 211 -3.72 -8.54 -21.08
CA VAL A 211 -4.50 -7.29 -20.94
C VAL A 211 -5.60 -7.48 -19.89
N MET A 212 -6.27 -8.62 -19.89
CA MET A 212 -7.31 -8.93 -18.89
C MET A 212 -6.74 -8.97 -17.47
N LEU A 213 -5.55 -9.58 -17.28
CA LEU A 213 -4.88 -9.58 -15.98
C LEU A 213 -4.51 -8.15 -15.56
N GLY A 214 -4.04 -7.32 -16.50
CA GLY A 214 -3.74 -5.91 -16.26
C GLY A 214 -4.98 -5.10 -15.86
N VAL A 215 -6.12 -5.30 -16.53
CA VAL A 215 -7.39 -4.63 -16.19
C VAL A 215 -7.87 -5.05 -14.80
N ILE A 216 -7.80 -6.34 -14.47
CA ILE A 216 -8.15 -6.84 -13.14
C ILE A 216 -7.23 -6.21 -12.07
N ALA A 217 -5.92 -6.17 -12.32
CA ALA A 217 -4.96 -5.54 -11.41
C ALA A 217 -5.22 -4.03 -11.26
N PHE A 218 -5.51 -3.32 -12.34
CA PHE A 218 -5.83 -1.89 -12.34
C PHE A 218 -7.08 -1.59 -11.50
N CYS A 219 -8.20 -2.28 -11.77
CA CYS A 219 -9.45 -2.06 -11.04
C CYS A 219 -9.33 -2.49 -9.57
N GLY A 220 -8.64 -3.60 -9.29
CA GLY A 220 -8.37 -4.06 -7.92
C GLY A 220 -7.53 -3.07 -7.13
N SER A 221 -6.52 -2.45 -7.76
CA SER A 221 -5.71 -1.39 -7.16
C SER A 221 -6.50 -0.14 -6.83
N ILE A 222 -7.37 0.29 -7.73
CA ILE A 222 -8.27 1.41 -7.44
C ILE A 222 -9.08 1.10 -6.19
N ALA A 223 -9.64 -0.11 -6.10
CA ALA A 223 -10.45 -0.52 -4.96
C ALA A 223 -9.65 -0.52 -3.65
N GLU A 224 -8.48 -1.17 -3.62
CA GLU A 224 -7.62 -1.25 -2.43
C GLU A 224 -7.15 0.15 -1.98
N GLY A 225 -6.61 0.95 -2.90
CA GLY A 225 -6.11 2.29 -2.60
C GLY A 225 -7.21 3.27 -2.17
N SER A 226 -8.42 3.13 -2.74
CA SER A 226 -9.56 3.96 -2.37
C SER A 226 -10.04 3.69 -0.96
N ILE A 227 -10.10 2.44 -0.51
CA ILE A 227 -10.47 2.13 0.88
C ILE A 227 -9.45 2.72 1.86
N GLY A 228 -8.15 2.59 1.58
CA GLY A 228 -7.10 3.20 2.41
C GLY A 228 -7.26 4.72 2.56
N SER A 229 -7.61 5.40 1.48
CA SER A 229 -7.70 6.87 1.47
C SER A 229 -9.06 7.42 1.92
N TRP A 230 -10.16 6.73 1.62
CA TRP A 230 -11.50 7.28 1.74
C TRP A 230 -12.37 6.62 2.80
N SER A 231 -12.00 5.45 3.38
CA SER A 231 -12.83 4.78 4.39
C SER A 231 -13.06 5.64 5.63
N GLY A 232 -12.03 6.31 6.15
CA GLY A 232 -12.15 7.21 7.28
C GLY A 232 -13.02 8.43 6.96
N VAL A 233 -12.78 9.05 5.80
CA VAL A 233 -13.59 10.18 5.30
C VAL A 233 -15.06 9.78 5.15
N PHE A 234 -15.33 8.59 4.57
CA PHE A 234 -16.70 8.08 4.44
C PHE A 234 -17.39 7.92 5.79
N LEU A 235 -16.70 7.35 6.80
CA LEU A 235 -17.27 7.16 8.14
C LEU A 235 -17.58 8.50 8.81
N VAL A 236 -16.71 9.49 8.68
CA VAL A 236 -16.96 10.86 9.21
C VAL A 236 -18.14 11.50 8.50
N ASP A 237 -18.13 11.54 7.17
CA ASP A 237 -19.13 12.28 6.39
C ASP A 237 -20.52 11.62 6.43
N ARG A 238 -20.58 10.27 6.48
CA ARG A 238 -21.84 9.53 6.39
C ARG A 238 -22.44 9.15 7.73
N LEU A 239 -21.60 8.81 8.70
CA LEU A 239 -22.03 8.29 10.01
C LEU A 239 -21.64 9.21 11.17
N HIS A 240 -21.03 10.36 10.87
CA HIS A 240 -20.65 11.39 11.85
C HIS A 240 -19.84 10.85 13.03
N VAL A 241 -18.91 9.92 12.73
CA VAL A 241 -18.06 9.32 13.74
C VAL A 241 -16.98 10.28 14.21
N SER A 242 -16.46 10.06 15.41
CA SER A 242 -15.28 10.77 15.91
C SER A 242 -13.99 10.36 15.19
N ASP A 243 -12.96 11.19 15.27
CA ASP A 243 -11.62 10.93 14.69
C ASP A 243 -11.01 9.62 15.18
N GLY A 244 -11.31 9.20 16.42
CA GLY A 244 -10.85 7.93 16.98
C GLY A 244 -11.53 6.70 16.34
N VAL A 245 -12.73 6.85 15.82
CA VAL A 245 -13.50 5.76 15.18
C VAL A 245 -13.22 5.67 13.69
N ALA A 246 -12.94 6.79 13.03
CA ALA A 246 -12.74 6.85 11.58
C ALA A 246 -11.69 5.85 11.04
N PRO A 247 -10.52 5.64 11.68
CA PRO A 247 -9.51 4.69 11.19
C PRO A 247 -9.92 3.22 11.29
N LEU A 248 -10.96 2.88 12.08
CA LEU A 248 -11.40 1.48 12.26
C LEU A 248 -11.88 0.84 10.96
N GLY A 249 -12.41 1.63 10.02
CA GLY A 249 -12.77 1.13 8.68
C GLY A 249 -11.56 0.54 7.95
N TYR A 250 -10.46 1.28 7.91
CA TYR A 250 -9.23 0.81 7.29
C TYR A 250 -8.54 -0.30 8.09
N ALA A 251 -8.58 -0.24 9.42
CA ALA A 251 -8.05 -1.31 10.28
C ALA A 251 -8.76 -2.65 10.03
N ALA A 252 -10.10 -2.66 9.97
CA ALA A 252 -10.88 -3.87 9.69
C ALA A 252 -10.62 -4.42 8.28
N PHE A 253 -10.52 -3.54 7.29
CA PHE A 253 -10.11 -3.89 5.93
C PHE A 253 -8.74 -4.57 5.91
N ALA A 254 -7.72 -3.96 6.55
CA ALA A 254 -6.36 -4.48 6.59
C ALA A 254 -6.25 -5.81 7.35
N ALA A 255 -6.96 -5.95 8.47
CA ALA A 255 -7.00 -7.19 9.25
C ALA A 255 -7.60 -8.35 8.46
N ALA A 256 -8.74 -8.12 7.79
CA ALA A 256 -9.40 -9.14 6.99
C ALA A 256 -8.57 -9.51 5.75
N MET A 257 -7.93 -8.53 5.11
CA MET A 257 -6.99 -8.76 4.02
C MET A 257 -5.80 -9.63 4.48
N LEU A 258 -5.18 -9.31 5.62
CA LEU A 258 -4.10 -10.11 6.19
C LEU A 258 -4.54 -11.56 6.42
N ALA A 259 -5.69 -11.75 7.06
CA ALA A 259 -6.22 -13.09 7.36
C ALA A 259 -6.39 -13.94 6.08
N VAL A 260 -6.96 -13.35 5.02
CA VAL A 260 -7.12 -14.07 3.74
C VAL A 260 -5.79 -14.29 3.03
N ARG A 261 -4.84 -13.35 3.06
CA ARG A 261 -3.50 -13.53 2.48
C ARG A 261 -2.76 -14.70 3.11
N LEU A 262 -2.90 -14.93 4.42
CA LEU A 262 -2.27 -16.06 5.12
C LEU A 262 -2.79 -17.44 4.67
N VAL A 263 -4.00 -17.50 4.13
CA VAL A 263 -4.61 -18.76 3.64
C VAL A 263 -4.77 -18.78 2.11
N GLY A 264 -4.34 -17.71 1.43
CA GLY A 264 -4.58 -17.49 0.00
C GLY A 264 -4.06 -18.61 -0.90
N ASP A 265 -2.87 -19.14 -0.62
CA ASP A 265 -2.29 -20.25 -1.40
C ASP A 265 -3.12 -21.54 -1.25
N ARG A 266 -3.61 -21.84 -0.05
CA ARG A 266 -4.52 -22.98 0.17
C ARG A 266 -5.86 -22.81 -0.56
N LEU A 267 -6.39 -21.58 -0.59
CA LEU A 267 -7.60 -21.27 -1.34
C LEU A 267 -7.37 -21.48 -2.85
N LYS A 268 -6.22 -21.02 -3.37
CA LYS A 268 -5.82 -21.20 -4.75
C LYS A 268 -5.69 -22.67 -5.13
N GLU A 269 -5.01 -23.47 -4.30
CA GLU A 269 -4.83 -24.92 -4.52
C GLU A 269 -6.17 -25.66 -4.52
N ARG A 270 -7.10 -25.30 -3.64
CA ARG A 270 -8.38 -25.98 -3.49
C ARG A 270 -9.43 -25.59 -4.52
N PHE A 271 -9.50 -24.31 -4.88
CA PHE A 271 -10.59 -23.76 -5.71
C PHE A 271 -10.13 -23.17 -7.05
N GLY A 272 -8.81 -23.07 -7.28
CA GLY A 272 -8.23 -22.40 -8.44
C GLY A 272 -8.21 -20.86 -8.31
N ALA A 273 -7.20 -20.21 -8.92
CA ALA A 273 -7.02 -18.77 -8.83
C ALA A 273 -8.21 -17.98 -9.37
N ARG A 274 -8.76 -18.44 -10.49
CA ARG A 274 -9.91 -17.80 -11.18
C ARG A 274 -11.14 -17.72 -10.29
N ALA A 275 -11.54 -18.83 -9.67
CA ALA A 275 -12.71 -18.88 -8.79
C ALA A 275 -12.51 -18.02 -7.54
N VAL A 276 -11.32 -18.08 -6.93
CA VAL A 276 -10.99 -17.31 -5.72
C VAL A 276 -11.03 -15.81 -6.00
N VAL A 277 -10.45 -15.34 -7.10
CA VAL A 277 -10.47 -13.91 -7.46
C VAL A 277 -11.88 -13.46 -7.81
N ALA A 278 -12.63 -14.23 -8.59
CA ALA A 278 -13.99 -13.85 -8.98
C ALA A 278 -14.94 -13.76 -7.78
N THR A 279 -14.93 -14.79 -6.92
CA THR A 279 -15.78 -14.80 -5.71
C THR A 279 -15.31 -13.77 -4.66
N GLY A 280 -13.99 -13.59 -4.52
CA GLY A 280 -13.42 -12.55 -3.67
C GLY A 280 -13.84 -11.14 -4.11
N ALA A 281 -13.72 -10.83 -5.40
CA ALA A 281 -14.14 -9.53 -5.92
C ALA A 281 -15.66 -9.29 -5.77
N LEU A 282 -16.48 -10.35 -5.92
CA LEU A 282 -17.92 -10.25 -5.62
C LEU A 282 -18.17 -9.97 -4.14
N LEU A 283 -17.45 -10.64 -3.24
CA LEU A 283 -17.52 -10.39 -1.81
C LEU A 283 -17.11 -8.95 -1.48
N ALA A 284 -16.05 -8.44 -2.12
CA ALA A 284 -15.62 -7.06 -1.97
C ALA A 284 -16.68 -6.06 -2.42
N ALA A 285 -17.32 -6.29 -3.56
CA ALA A 285 -18.42 -5.47 -4.03
C ALA A 285 -19.59 -5.44 -3.04
N LEU A 286 -20.00 -6.61 -2.55
CA LEU A 286 -21.06 -6.72 -1.52
C LEU A 286 -20.66 -6.03 -0.22
N GLY A 287 -19.39 -6.13 0.18
CA GLY A 287 -18.85 -5.43 1.33
C GLY A 287 -18.98 -3.91 1.19
N VAL A 288 -18.57 -3.35 0.05
CA VAL A 288 -18.69 -1.90 -0.21
C VAL A 288 -20.15 -1.46 -0.26
N TYR A 289 -21.02 -2.18 -0.97
CA TYR A 289 -22.45 -1.85 -1.03
C TYR A 289 -23.11 -1.95 0.35
N GLY A 290 -22.75 -2.97 1.14
CA GLY A 290 -23.17 -3.10 2.53
C GLY A 290 -22.70 -1.94 3.38
N THR A 291 -21.45 -1.47 3.20
CA THR A 291 -20.92 -0.28 3.88
C THR A 291 -21.72 0.97 3.55
N VAL A 292 -22.03 1.20 2.27
CA VAL A 292 -22.81 2.39 1.86
C VAL A 292 -24.24 2.36 2.39
N ALA A 293 -24.85 1.18 2.46
CA ALA A 293 -26.19 0.98 2.99
C ALA A 293 -26.25 0.90 4.53
N ALA A 294 -25.08 0.82 5.21
CA ALA A 294 -25.02 0.58 6.64
C ALA A 294 -25.62 1.74 7.46
N PRO A 295 -26.60 1.46 8.34
CA PRO A 295 -27.14 2.45 9.25
C PRO A 295 -26.29 2.66 10.52
N THR A 296 -25.30 1.80 10.77
CA THR A 296 -24.45 1.84 11.96
C THR A 296 -22.97 1.67 11.59
N VAL A 297 -22.11 2.22 12.44
CA VAL A 297 -20.66 2.12 12.31
C VAL A 297 -20.20 0.66 12.26
N THR A 298 -20.75 -0.19 13.14
CA THR A 298 -20.39 -1.61 13.20
C THR A 298 -20.65 -2.33 11.88
N LEU A 299 -21.80 -2.10 11.24
CA LEU A 299 -22.12 -2.69 9.95
C LEU A 299 -21.23 -2.14 8.83
N ALA A 300 -20.90 -0.84 8.85
CA ALA A 300 -19.97 -0.25 7.90
C ALA A 300 -18.56 -0.85 8.04
N VAL A 301 -18.06 -1.01 9.26
CA VAL A 301 -16.75 -1.63 9.55
C VAL A 301 -16.73 -3.10 9.11
N ILE A 302 -17.81 -3.86 9.32
CA ILE A 302 -17.95 -5.22 8.80
C ILE A 302 -17.91 -5.21 7.27
N GLY A 303 -18.58 -4.28 6.61
CA GLY A 303 -18.52 -4.13 5.16
C GLY A 303 -17.11 -3.85 4.66
N PHE A 304 -16.34 -3.00 5.33
CA PHE A 304 -14.91 -2.78 5.01
C PHE A 304 -14.07 -4.04 5.22
N ALA A 305 -14.34 -4.82 6.28
CA ALA A 305 -13.66 -6.11 6.49
C ALA A 305 -13.95 -7.09 5.35
N LEU A 306 -15.22 -7.22 4.92
CA LEU A 306 -15.60 -8.05 3.78
C LEU A 306 -14.92 -7.58 2.48
N THR A 307 -14.80 -6.26 2.30
CA THR A 307 -14.07 -5.69 1.15
C THR A 307 -12.60 -6.09 1.18
N GLY A 308 -11.94 -5.96 2.33
CA GLY A 308 -10.54 -6.36 2.52
C GLY A 308 -10.30 -7.84 2.27
N ALA A 309 -11.16 -8.70 2.81
CA ALA A 309 -11.12 -10.13 2.56
C ALA A 309 -11.26 -10.44 1.05
N GLY A 310 -12.16 -9.72 0.38
CA GLY A 310 -12.48 -9.95 -1.02
C GLY A 310 -11.36 -9.55 -1.99
N VAL A 311 -10.68 -8.42 -1.77
CA VAL A 311 -9.59 -7.95 -2.66
C VAL A 311 -8.24 -8.59 -2.36
N ALA A 312 -8.09 -9.29 -1.23
CA ALA A 312 -6.81 -9.76 -0.70
C ALA A 312 -5.95 -10.54 -1.69
N THR A 313 -6.58 -11.32 -2.57
CA THR A 313 -5.90 -12.24 -3.51
C THR A 313 -5.74 -11.66 -4.92
N VAL A 314 -6.36 -10.51 -5.22
CA VAL A 314 -6.34 -9.94 -6.57
C VAL A 314 -4.91 -9.70 -7.04
N PHE A 315 -4.14 -8.91 -6.32
CA PHE A 315 -2.75 -8.60 -6.67
C PHE A 315 -1.84 -9.83 -6.73
N PRO A 316 -1.74 -10.64 -5.65
CA PRO A 316 -0.83 -11.78 -5.64
C PRO A 316 -1.10 -12.75 -6.78
N PHE A 317 -2.37 -12.99 -7.12
CA PHE A 317 -2.71 -13.95 -8.15
C PHE A 317 -2.54 -13.41 -9.56
N MET A 318 -2.79 -12.10 -9.77
CA MET A 318 -2.50 -11.45 -11.05
C MET A 318 -1.00 -11.48 -11.35
N PHE A 319 -0.16 -11.18 -10.36
CA PHE A 319 1.30 -11.17 -10.53
C PHE A 319 1.85 -12.60 -10.70
N SER A 320 1.35 -13.55 -9.92
CA SER A 320 1.70 -14.98 -10.10
C SER A 320 1.34 -15.49 -11.49
N ALA A 321 0.14 -15.15 -12.00
CA ALA A 321 -0.30 -15.54 -13.33
C ALA A 321 0.55 -14.88 -14.43
N ALA A 322 0.79 -13.56 -14.34
CA ALA A 322 1.61 -12.83 -15.29
C ALA A 322 3.07 -13.30 -15.31
N GLY A 323 3.62 -13.66 -14.15
CA GLY A 323 4.98 -14.17 -14.00
C GLY A 323 5.23 -15.47 -14.77
N ARG A 324 4.20 -16.32 -14.95
CA ARG A 324 4.31 -17.53 -15.78
C ARG A 324 4.61 -17.24 -17.27
N TYR A 325 4.27 -16.03 -17.73
CA TYR A 325 4.56 -15.56 -19.09
C TYR A 325 5.87 -14.77 -19.21
N GLY A 326 6.66 -14.72 -18.12
CA GLY A 326 7.97 -14.09 -18.08
C GLY A 326 7.99 -12.69 -17.47
N ALA A 327 9.20 -12.16 -17.24
CA ALA A 327 9.43 -10.91 -16.50
C ALA A 327 8.80 -9.68 -17.18
N ALA A 328 8.82 -9.59 -18.51
CA ALA A 328 8.19 -8.48 -19.24
C ALA A 328 6.68 -8.45 -19.06
N SER A 329 6.04 -9.61 -19.06
CA SER A 329 4.59 -9.75 -18.82
C SER A 329 4.21 -9.35 -17.40
N LEU A 330 4.99 -9.77 -16.41
CA LEU A 330 4.82 -9.35 -15.01
C LEU A 330 4.97 -7.84 -14.87
N ALA A 331 5.99 -7.24 -15.48
CA ALA A 331 6.21 -5.80 -15.46
C ALA A 331 5.03 -5.04 -16.08
N GLY A 332 4.46 -5.53 -17.19
CA GLY A 332 3.31 -4.91 -17.83
C GLY A 332 2.05 -4.92 -16.96
N VAL A 333 1.72 -6.06 -16.35
CA VAL A 333 0.57 -6.19 -15.44
C VAL A 333 0.79 -5.35 -14.18
N ALA A 334 2.01 -5.34 -13.63
CA ALA A 334 2.35 -4.53 -12.47
C ALA A 334 2.22 -3.02 -12.78
N THR A 335 2.67 -2.57 -13.95
CA THR A 335 2.51 -1.17 -14.39
C THR A 335 1.03 -0.76 -14.41
N MET A 336 0.15 -1.60 -14.97
CA MET A 336 -1.29 -1.33 -14.94
C MET A 336 -1.84 -1.31 -13.50
N GLY A 337 -1.45 -2.26 -12.68
CA GLY A 337 -1.84 -2.30 -11.27
C GLY A 337 -1.46 -1.01 -10.53
N TYR A 338 -0.20 -0.60 -10.58
CA TYR A 338 0.25 0.64 -9.93
C TYR A 338 -0.40 1.90 -10.49
N SER A 339 -0.72 1.92 -11.81
CA SER A 339 -1.50 3.01 -12.41
C SER A 339 -2.90 3.11 -11.80
N GLY A 340 -3.52 1.98 -11.44
CA GLY A 340 -4.80 1.96 -10.72
C GLY A 340 -4.71 2.62 -9.35
N SER A 341 -3.68 2.31 -8.57
CA SER A 341 -3.46 2.95 -7.26
C SER A 341 -3.26 4.46 -7.38
N LEU A 342 -2.59 4.93 -8.43
CA LEU A 342 -2.42 6.35 -8.73
C LEU A 342 -3.74 7.04 -9.08
N MET A 343 -4.54 6.41 -9.93
CA MET A 343 -5.78 6.98 -10.46
C MET A 343 -6.97 6.87 -9.48
N GLY A 344 -6.93 5.87 -8.58
CA GLY A 344 -8.04 5.59 -7.67
C GLY A 344 -8.46 6.78 -6.82
N PRO A 345 -7.59 7.31 -5.94
CA PRO A 345 -7.96 8.37 -5.03
C PRO A 345 -8.51 9.63 -5.70
N PRO A 346 -7.92 10.19 -6.79
CA PRO A 346 -8.48 11.37 -7.45
C PRO A 346 -9.79 11.10 -8.16
N VAL A 347 -9.98 9.93 -8.78
CA VAL A 347 -11.24 9.56 -9.42
C VAL A 347 -12.36 9.48 -8.38
N ILE A 348 -12.12 8.82 -7.25
CA ILE A 348 -13.10 8.77 -6.16
C ILE A 348 -13.35 10.16 -5.58
N GLY A 349 -12.32 10.98 -5.38
CA GLY A 349 -12.46 12.37 -4.90
C GLY A 349 -13.32 13.22 -5.83
N PHE A 350 -13.11 13.14 -7.13
CA PHE A 350 -13.90 13.84 -8.12
C PHE A 350 -15.37 13.40 -8.10
N VAL A 351 -15.63 12.09 -8.09
CA VAL A 351 -17.01 11.56 -8.01
C VAL A 351 -17.66 11.95 -6.68
N ALA A 352 -16.93 11.88 -5.57
CA ALA A 352 -17.43 12.26 -4.26
C ALA A 352 -17.76 13.75 -4.17
N HIS A 353 -16.99 14.61 -4.82
CA HIS A 353 -17.23 16.05 -4.87
C HIS A 353 -18.55 16.40 -5.58
N HIS A 354 -18.86 15.74 -6.70
CA HIS A 354 -20.03 16.07 -7.52
C HIS A 354 -21.30 15.31 -7.11
N PHE A 355 -21.16 14.07 -6.62
CA PHE A 355 -22.28 13.16 -6.39
C PHE A 355 -22.34 12.66 -4.94
N GLY A 356 -21.45 13.15 -4.07
CA GLY A 356 -21.36 12.74 -2.66
C GLY A 356 -20.49 11.52 -2.42
N MET A 357 -20.02 11.35 -1.18
CA MET A 357 -19.08 10.29 -0.79
C MET A 357 -19.66 8.89 -1.01
N ALA A 358 -20.98 8.71 -0.84
CA ALA A 358 -21.64 7.44 -1.13
C ALA A 358 -21.47 7.01 -2.60
N ALA A 359 -21.57 7.95 -3.56
CA ALA A 359 -21.37 7.66 -4.98
C ALA A 359 -19.92 7.27 -5.29
N GLY A 360 -18.93 7.93 -4.65
CA GLY A 360 -17.53 7.54 -4.74
C GLY A 360 -17.30 6.10 -4.28
N MET A 361 -17.89 5.70 -3.14
CA MET A 361 -17.81 4.33 -2.65
C MET A 361 -18.56 3.34 -3.56
N LEU A 362 -19.74 3.69 -4.07
CA LEU A 362 -20.48 2.83 -5.02
C LEU A 362 -19.66 2.55 -6.28
N LEU A 363 -18.87 3.53 -6.76
CA LEU A 363 -17.94 3.29 -7.88
C LEU A 363 -16.90 2.21 -7.53
N VAL A 364 -16.35 2.22 -6.31
CA VAL A 364 -15.43 1.16 -5.84
C VAL A 364 -16.12 -0.21 -5.87
N GLY A 365 -17.38 -0.29 -5.41
CA GLY A 365 -18.18 -1.52 -5.49
C GLY A 365 -18.38 -1.99 -6.93
N THR A 366 -18.70 -1.05 -7.84
CA THR A 366 -18.90 -1.34 -9.27
C THR A 366 -17.61 -1.84 -9.95
N LEU A 367 -16.46 -1.24 -9.61
CA LEU A 367 -15.15 -1.73 -10.09
C LEU A 367 -14.88 -3.17 -9.62
N ASN A 368 -15.22 -3.49 -8.36
CA ASN A 368 -15.09 -4.87 -7.87
C ASN A 368 -16.04 -5.85 -8.61
N LEU A 369 -17.25 -5.44 -8.99
CA LEU A 369 -18.11 -6.26 -9.87
C LEU A 369 -17.47 -6.47 -11.25
N ALA A 370 -16.85 -5.43 -11.79
CA ALA A 370 -16.12 -5.56 -13.08
C ALA A 370 -14.92 -6.52 -12.93
N VAL A 371 -14.19 -6.46 -11.81
CA VAL A 371 -13.13 -7.43 -11.50
C VAL A 371 -13.68 -8.85 -11.41
N ALA A 372 -14.81 -9.07 -10.72
CA ALA A 372 -15.45 -10.39 -10.61
C ALA A 372 -15.83 -10.96 -11.99
N ALA A 373 -16.47 -10.12 -12.83
CA ALA A 373 -16.87 -10.51 -14.18
C ALA A 373 -15.67 -10.78 -15.11
N ALA A 374 -14.61 -9.95 -15.00
CA ALA A 374 -13.39 -10.13 -15.77
C ALA A 374 -12.63 -11.39 -15.32
N ALA A 375 -12.47 -11.59 -14.01
CA ALA A 375 -11.81 -12.76 -13.45
C ALA A 375 -12.52 -14.06 -13.84
N ALA A 376 -13.87 -14.09 -13.82
CA ALA A 376 -14.65 -15.23 -14.25
C ALA A 376 -14.39 -15.65 -15.73
N LYS A 377 -13.89 -14.74 -16.57
CA LYS A 377 -13.57 -14.97 -17.99
C LYS A 377 -12.06 -15.11 -18.25
N ALA A 378 -11.20 -14.79 -17.30
CA ALA A 378 -9.76 -14.73 -17.45
C ALA A 378 -9.11 -16.12 -17.44
N LYS A 379 -9.06 -16.79 -18.61
CA LYS A 379 -8.39 -18.09 -18.77
C LYS A 379 -6.90 -18.08 -18.40
N ALA A 380 -6.26 -16.92 -18.45
CA ALA A 380 -4.86 -16.77 -18.03
C ALA A 380 -4.64 -16.94 -16.52
N LEU A 381 -5.70 -17.03 -15.71
CA LEU A 381 -5.65 -17.33 -14.28
C LEU A 381 -5.58 -18.84 -13.98
N ASP A 382 -6.03 -19.67 -14.90
CA ASP A 382 -5.95 -21.13 -14.81
C ASP A 382 -4.52 -21.57 -15.17
#